data_c6622978c5ecb043ad4ff058e814e3de
#
_entry.id   c6622978c5ecb043ad4ff058e814e3de
#
_cell.length_a   1.000
_cell.length_b   1.000
_cell.length_c   1.000
_cell.angle_alpha   90.00
_cell.angle_beta   90.00
_cell.angle_gamma   90.00
#
_symmetry.space_group_name_H-M   'P 1'
#
loop_
_entity.id
_entity.type
_entity.pdbx_description
1 polymer ?
#
loop_
_entity_poly.entity_id
_entity_poly.type
_entity_poly.pdbx_seq_one_letter_code
_entity_poly.pdbx_strand_id
1 'polypeptide(L)'
;NDENKQLVKDCLAVLSLFFSDDKVDIDTANFNPARVCKLYGTLAQKGANTPERPHRMSYIVQALENPKQNDKALLQKLAGYLPVPDKPQGYNRFNPREFDLDQWLDEHGLHYTKASYGSGTKYILEHCPFDENHTGKDACIFKMSNGAIGFHCFHNSCADRTWQDVRRMFEPDAYDRQYVREERRPNYQNPNYVVEKKTEIKM
;
A
#
# COMPACT_ATOMS: atom_id res chain seq x y z
N ASN A 1 -23.07 10.25 -3.60
CA ASN A 1 -21.93 11.10 -3.90
C ASN A 1 -20.68 10.22 -4.04
N ASP A 2 -20.00 10.25 -5.19
CA ASP A 2 -18.88 9.38 -5.52
C ASP A 2 -17.68 9.58 -4.58
N GLU A 3 -17.48 10.79 -4.08
CA GLU A 3 -16.46 11.12 -3.09
C GLU A 3 -16.62 10.33 -1.78
N ASN A 4 -17.83 10.24 -1.26
CA ASN A 4 -18.10 9.46 -0.04
C ASN A 4 -17.93 7.96 -0.29
N LYS A 5 -18.27 7.49 -1.50
CA LYS A 5 -18.07 6.10 -1.90
C LYS A 5 -16.59 5.73 -1.91
N GLN A 6 -15.74 6.61 -2.45
CA GLN A 6 -14.29 6.39 -2.46
C GLN A 6 -13.73 6.40 -1.03
N LEU A 7 -14.15 7.34 -0.18
CA LEU A 7 -13.74 7.40 1.21
C LEU A 7 -14.05 6.10 1.97
N VAL A 8 -15.27 5.54 1.81
CA VAL A 8 -15.64 4.26 2.43
C VAL A 8 -14.80 3.11 1.89
N LYS A 9 -14.52 3.11 0.59
CA LYS A 9 -13.64 2.10 -0.05
C LYS A 9 -12.24 2.15 0.54
N ASP A 10 -11.68 3.34 0.71
CA ASP A 10 -10.34 3.52 1.28
C ASP A 10 -10.30 3.11 2.76
N CYS A 11 -11.32 3.44 3.54
CA CYS A 11 -11.45 2.96 4.93
C CYS A 11 -11.50 1.43 5.01
N LEU A 12 -12.29 0.77 4.15
CA LEU A 12 -12.35 -0.70 4.11
C LEU A 12 -11.02 -1.32 3.66
N ALA A 13 -10.32 -0.68 2.74
CA ALA A 13 -8.99 -1.12 2.31
C ALA A 13 -7.99 -1.04 3.48
N VAL A 14 -8.01 0.05 4.25
CA VAL A 14 -7.19 0.18 5.47
C VAL A 14 -7.53 -0.91 6.48
N LEU A 15 -8.80 -1.12 6.78
CA LEU A 15 -9.22 -2.16 7.73
C LEU A 15 -8.79 -3.55 7.25
N SER A 16 -8.95 -3.85 5.96
CA SER A 16 -8.49 -5.11 5.37
C SER A 16 -6.98 -5.27 5.49
N LEU A 17 -6.24 -4.19 5.20
CA LEU A 17 -4.80 -4.18 5.30
C LEU A 17 -4.32 -4.59 6.70
N PHE A 18 -5.00 -4.11 7.71
CA PHE A 18 -4.58 -4.25 9.09
C PHE A 18 -5.12 -5.50 9.78
N PHE A 19 -6.35 -5.86 9.52
CA PHE A 19 -7.08 -6.86 10.28
C PHE A 19 -7.37 -8.15 9.49
N SER A 20 -7.16 -8.18 8.16
CA SER A 20 -7.26 -9.44 7.42
C SER A 20 -6.01 -10.30 7.64
N ASP A 21 -6.21 -11.60 7.89
CA ASP A 21 -5.19 -12.63 8.02
C ASP A 21 -5.64 -13.92 7.33
N ASP A 22 -4.96 -15.03 7.59
CA ASP A 22 -5.29 -16.36 7.04
C ASP A 22 -6.63 -16.92 7.53
N LYS A 23 -7.20 -16.37 8.59
CA LYS A 23 -8.45 -16.84 9.24
C LYS A 23 -9.61 -15.88 9.02
N VAL A 24 -9.34 -14.58 8.93
CA VAL A 24 -10.34 -13.53 8.85
C VAL A 24 -10.02 -12.60 7.68
N ASP A 25 -10.99 -12.41 6.80
CA ASP A 25 -10.90 -11.46 5.69
C ASP A 25 -12.00 -10.41 5.77
N ILE A 26 -11.61 -9.13 5.68
CA ILE A 26 -12.55 -8.02 5.66
C ILE A 26 -13.06 -7.82 4.23
N ASP A 27 -14.37 -7.97 4.05
CA ASP A 27 -15.03 -7.78 2.76
C ASP A 27 -14.99 -6.31 2.31
N THR A 28 -13.98 -5.97 1.52
CA THR A 28 -13.80 -4.63 0.96
C THR A 28 -14.86 -4.24 -0.07
N ALA A 29 -15.71 -5.18 -0.52
CA ALA A 29 -16.78 -4.89 -1.48
C ALA A 29 -18.01 -4.19 -0.84
N ASN A 30 -18.04 -4.05 0.49
CA ASN A 30 -19.16 -3.43 1.22
C ASN A 30 -19.22 -1.89 1.12
N PHE A 31 -18.41 -1.27 0.25
CA PHE A 31 -18.48 0.18 -0.01
C PHE A 31 -19.69 0.61 -0.86
N ASN A 32 -20.38 -0.33 -1.49
CA ASN A 32 -21.48 -0.04 -2.39
C ASN A 32 -22.79 0.15 -1.58
N PRO A 33 -23.44 1.32 -1.58
CA PRO A 33 -24.69 1.55 -0.84
C PRO A 33 -25.87 0.74 -1.37
N ALA A 34 -25.79 0.23 -2.60
CA ALA A 34 -26.83 -0.65 -3.17
C ALA A 34 -26.59 -2.13 -2.83
N ARG A 35 -25.60 -2.45 -2.00
CA ARG A 35 -25.30 -3.84 -1.64
C ARG A 35 -26.39 -4.41 -0.74
N VAL A 36 -26.90 -5.56 -1.13
CA VAL A 36 -27.85 -6.31 -0.33
C VAL A 36 -27.13 -6.93 0.87
N CYS A 37 -27.61 -6.70 2.06
CA CYS A 37 -27.12 -7.33 3.29
C CYS A 37 -28.14 -8.34 3.81
N LYS A 38 -27.66 -9.26 4.65
CA LYS A 38 -28.52 -10.23 5.31
C LYS A 38 -29.41 -9.54 6.35
N LEU A 39 -30.68 -9.95 6.40
CA LEU A 39 -31.56 -9.55 7.49
C LEU A 39 -31.18 -10.35 8.75
N TYR A 40 -30.86 -9.66 9.83
CA TYR A 40 -30.59 -10.30 11.12
C TYR A 40 -31.84 -10.93 11.69
N GLY A 41 -31.70 -12.03 12.43
CA GLY A 41 -32.84 -12.86 12.88
C GLY A 41 -33.28 -13.92 11.87
N THR A 42 -32.55 -14.08 10.75
CA THR A 42 -32.84 -15.10 9.74
C THR A 42 -31.76 -16.17 9.68
N LEU A 43 -32.14 -17.38 9.26
CA LEU A 43 -31.22 -18.49 9.07
C LEU A 43 -30.38 -18.30 7.80
N ALA A 44 -29.08 -18.33 7.93
CA ALA A 44 -28.14 -18.28 6.79
C ALA A 44 -28.04 -19.66 6.14
N GLN A 45 -28.64 -19.80 4.96
CA GLN A 45 -28.69 -21.06 4.21
C GLN A 45 -27.88 -20.97 2.92
N LYS A 46 -26.59 -20.60 3.00
CA LYS A 46 -25.71 -20.55 1.84
C LYS A 46 -24.97 -21.87 1.68
N GLY A 47 -25.20 -22.58 0.60
CA GLY A 47 -24.61 -23.90 0.32
C GLY A 47 -25.24 -25.05 1.08
N ALA A 48 -24.63 -26.22 1.05
CA ALA A 48 -25.10 -27.40 1.76
C ALA A 48 -24.90 -27.24 3.28
N ASN A 49 -25.86 -27.79 4.05
CA ASN A 49 -25.77 -27.83 5.51
C ASN A 49 -24.97 -29.07 5.91
N THR A 50 -23.70 -28.90 6.28
CA THR A 50 -22.82 -29.99 6.71
C THR A 50 -22.34 -29.74 8.14
N PRO A 51 -21.82 -30.76 8.86
CA PRO A 51 -21.25 -30.56 10.19
C PRO A 51 -20.14 -29.51 10.21
N GLU A 52 -19.31 -29.42 9.17
CA GLU A 52 -18.20 -28.48 9.04
C GLU A 52 -18.68 -27.08 8.61
N ARG A 53 -19.81 -27.01 7.94
CA ARG A 53 -20.45 -25.77 7.42
C ARG A 53 -21.94 -25.75 7.74
N PRO A 54 -22.34 -25.67 8.99
CA PRO A 54 -23.75 -25.67 9.34
C PRO A 54 -24.42 -24.35 8.92
N HIS A 55 -25.70 -24.45 8.58
CA HIS A 55 -26.52 -23.26 8.47
C HIS A 55 -26.63 -22.60 9.84
N ARG A 56 -26.46 -21.28 9.88
CA ARG A 56 -26.38 -20.52 11.13
C ARG A 56 -27.44 -19.42 11.18
N MET A 57 -28.04 -19.26 12.34
CA MET A 57 -28.90 -18.09 12.61
C MET A 57 -28.01 -16.85 12.70
N SER A 58 -28.40 -15.81 11.96
CA SER A 58 -27.80 -14.49 12.13
C SER A 58 -28.54 -13.72 13.18
N TYR A 59 -27.85 -13.12 14.13
CA TYR A 59 -28.46 -12.32 15.21
C TYR A 59 -27.59 -11.13 15.57
N ILE A 60 -28.19 -10.13 16.18
CA ILE A 60 -27.48 -8.97 16.71
C ILE A 60 -27.02 -9.33 18.12
N VAL A 61 -25.69 -9.38 18.32
CA VAL A 61 -25.11 -9.64 19.64
C VAL A 61 -25.24 -8.42 20.55
N GLN A 62 -25.03 -7.24 19.96
CA GLN A 62 -25.10 -5.98 20.67
C GLN A 62 -25.58 -4.89 19.71
N ALA A 63 -26.51 -4.09 20.14
CA ALA A 63 -26.96 -2.88 19.46
C ALA A 63 -26.74 -1.66 20.36
N LEU A 64 -26.26 -0.59 19.78
CA LEU A 64 -26.20 0.69 20.47
C LEU A 64 -27.60 1.31 20.51
N GLU A 65 -28.04 1.72 21.68
CA GLU A 65 -29.38 2.39 21.85
C GLU A 65 -29.39 3.71 21.07
N ASN A 66 -28.29 4.44 21.06
CA ASN A 66 -28.13 5.71 20.37
C ASN A 66 -26.88 5.69 19.49
N PRO A 67 -26.93 5.11 18.28
CA PRO A 67 -25.80 5.10 17.38
C PRO A 67 -25.48 6.53 16.93
N LYS A 68 -24.25 6.95 17.15
CA LYS A 68 -23.75 8.24 16.65
C LYS A 68 -23.24 8.08 15.24
N GLN A 69 -23.50 9.09 14.40
CA GLN A 69 -22.89 9.16 13.09
C GLN A 69 -21.38 9.41 13.24
N ASN A 70 -20.58 8.66 12.51
CA ASN A 70 -19.15 8.90 12.48
C ASN A 70 -18.84 10.24 11.79
N ASP A 71 -17.89 10.97 12.37
CA ASP A 71 -17.40 12.20 11.75
C ASP A 71 -16.62 11.88 10.48
N LYS A 72 -16.90 12.64 9.41
CA LYS A 72 -16.18 12.52 8.13
C LYS A 72 -14.68 12.72 8.31
N ALA A 73 -14.25 13.62 9.19
CA ALA A 73 -12.85 13.86 9.49
C ALA A 73 -12.17 12.62 10.09
N LEU A 74 -12.87 11.87 10.95
CA LEU A 74 -12.35 10.61 11.49
C LEU A 74 -12.17 9.55 10.40
N LEU A 75 -13.13 9.43 9.48
CA LEU A 75 -13.03 8.51 8.35
C LEU A 75 -11.91 8.92 7.38
N GLN A 76 -11.72 10.21 7.15
CA GLN A 76 -10.61 10.72 6.35
C GLN A 76 -9.25 10.43 7.00
N LYS A 77 -9.15 10.59 8.33
CA LYS A 77 -7.96 10.19 9.08
C LYS A 77 -7.68 8.70 8.93
N LEU A 78 -8.71 7.85 9.07
CA LEU A 78 -8.56 6.40 8.84
C LEU A 78 -8.09 6.10 7.42
N ALA A 79 -8.74 6.67 6.40
CA ALA A 79 -8.34 6.47 5.00
C ALA A 79 -6.90 6.95 4.72
N GLY A 80 -6.42 7.96 5.44
CA GLY A 80 -5.05 8.46 5.36
C GLY A 80 -3.98 7.46 5.79
N TYR A 81 -4.34 6.39 6.50
CA TYR A 81 -3.42 5.29 6.78
C TYR A 81 -3.22 4.34 5.59
N LEU A 82 -3.96 4.52 4.49
CA LEU A 82 -3.70 3.74 3.29
C LEU A 82 -2.33 4.15 2.72
N PRO A 83 -1.38 3.21 2.59
CA PRO A 83 -0.07 3.52 2.04
C PRO A 83 -0.22 4.12 0.65
N VAL A 84 0.28 5.33 0.47
CA VAL A 84 0.43 5.91 -0.86
C VAL A 84 1.71 5.30 -1.43
N PRO A 85 1.64 4.50 -2.50
CA PRO A 85 2.84 3.98 -3.13
C PRO A 85 3.73 5.16 -3.52
N ASP A 86 5.00 5.12 -3.12
CA ASP A 86 5.98 6.07 -3.62
C ASP A 86 5.89 6.07 -5.14
N LYS A 87 5.59 7.24 -5.73
CA LYS A 87 5.58 7.33 -7.19
C LYS A 87 6.96 6.90 -7.66
N PRO A 88 7.08 5.91 -8.56
CA PRO A 88 8.36 5.56 -9.11
C PRO A 88 8.97 6.82 -9.70
N GLN A 89 10.01 7.35 -9.06
CA GLN A 89 10.72 8.51 -9.58
C GLN A 89 11.37 8.11 -10.90
N GLY A 90 10.78 8.60 -11.99
CA GLY A 90 11.35 8.55 -13.34
C GLY A 90 11.52 7.14 -13.87
N TYR A 91 10.61 6.73 -14.73
CA TYR A 91 10.81 5.58 -15.61
C TYR A 91 12.08 5.79 -16.43
N ASN A 92 13.21 5.29 -15.94
CA ASN A 92 14.35 5.05 -16.79
C ASN A 92 14.01 3.87 -17.69
N ARG A 93 13.79 4.10 -18.98
CA ARG A 93 13.57 3.10 -20.02
C ARG A 93 14.75 2.13 -20.22
N PHE A 94 15.76 2.15 -19.36
CA PHE A 94 16.92 1.30 -19.40
C PHE A 94 16.93 0.36 -18.21
N ASN A 95 16.37 -0.83 -18.46
CA ASN A 95 16.54 -2.06 -17.69
C ASN A 95 16.25 -1.90 -16.20
N PRO A 96 14.97 -2.00 -15.77
CA PRO A 96 14.72 -2.24 -14.38
C PRO A 96 15.15 -3.69 -14.10
N ARG A 97 16.30 -3.89 -13.55
CA ARG A 97 16.46 -5.02 -12.64
C ARG A 97 15.35 -4.76 -11.62
N GLU A 98 14.31 -5.57 -11.68
CA GLU A 98 13.20 -5.51 -10.77
C GLU A 98 13.79 -5.49 -9.37
N PHE A 99 13.47 -4.44 -8.58
CA PHE A 99 14.01 -4.33 -7.22
C PHE A 99 13.50 -5.54 -6.44
N ASP A 100 14.43 -6.42 -6.06
CA ASP A 100 14.11 -7.60 -5.26
C ASP A 100 14.01 -7.18 -3.79
N LEU A 101 12.78 -6.96 -3.35
CA LEU A 101 12.51 -6.56 -1.97
C LEU A 101 12.84 -7.68 -0.98
N ASP A 102 12.65 -8.93 -1.36
CA ASP A 102 12.96 -10.08 -0.50
C ASP A 102 14.45 -10.12 -0.20
N GLN A 103 15.26 -10.11 -1.25
CA GLN A 103 16.70 -10.10 -1.12
C GLN A 103 17.18 -8.88 -0.31
N TRP A 104 16.59 -7.70 -0.57
CA TRP A 104 16.96 -6.48 0.14
C TRP A 104 16.66 -6.55 1.65
N LEU A 105 15.49 -7.08 2.03
CA LEU A 105 15.10 -7.24 3.43
C LEU A 105 16.02 -8.24 4.16
N ASP A 106 16.34 -9.35 3.51
CA ASP A 106 17.24 -10.39 4.05
C ASP A 106 18.67 -9.85 4.22
N GLU A 107 19.19 -9.10 3.24
CA GLU A 107 20.53 -8.47 3.29
C GLU A 107 20.67 -7.46 4.44
N HIS A 108 19.55 -6.81 4.81
CA HIS A 108 19.52 -5.83 5.91
C HIS A 108 19.03 -6.41 7.25
N GLY A 109 18.82 -7.71 7.32
CA GLY A 109 18.45 -8.41 8.55
C GLY A 109 17.06 -8.06 9.07
N LEU A 110 16.16 -7.61 8.19
CA LEU A 110 14.78 -7.32 8.54
C LEU A 110 13.95 -8.60 8.48
N HIS A 111 13.64 -9.16 9.63
CA HIS A 111 12.80 -10.37 9.73
C HIS A 111 11.34 -10.05 9.46
N TYR A 112 10.70 -10.87 8.65
CA TYR A 112 9.32 -10.64 8.21
C TYR A 112 8.52 -11.92 7.97
N THR A 113 7.21 -11.78 7.98
CA THR A 113 6.26 -12.80 7.51
C THR A 113 5.49 -12.26 6.31
N LYS A 114 5.36 -13.07 5.26
CA LYS A 114 4.61 -12.68 4.06
C LYS A 114 3.12 -12.98 4.21
N ALA A 115 2.30 -12.06 3.71
CA ALA A 115 0.88 -12.25 3.51
C ALA A 115 0.46 -11.67 2.14
N SER A 116 -0.60 -12.20 1.55
CA SER A 116 -1.18 -11.62 0.34
C SER A 116 -1.90 -10.30 0.67
N TYR A 117 -1.82 -9.33 -0.23
CA TYR A 117 -2.54 -8.07 -0.12
C TYR A 117 -3.08 -7.64 -1.50
N GLY A 118 -4.34 -7.90 -1.73
CA GLY A 118 -4.94 -7.69 -3.06
C GLY A 118 -4.13 -8.40 -4.15
N SER A 119 -3.61 -7.63 -5.12
CA SER A 119 -2.71 -8.15 -6.17
C SER A 119 -1.23 -8.04 -5.81
N GLY A 120 -0.89 -7.61 -4.60
CA GLY A 120 0.47 -7.41 -4.11
C GLY A 120 0.82 -8.33 -2.94
N THR A 121 1.93 -8.01 -2.27
CA THR A 121 2.45 -8.74 -1.11
C THR A 121 2.65 -7.77 0.05
N LYS A 122 2.23 -8.19 1.24
CA LYS A 122 2.50 -7.52 2.51
C LYS A 122 3.62 -8.27 3.25
N TYR A 123 4.62 -7.55 3.69
CA TYR A 123 5.73 -8.02 4.52
C TYR A 123 5.51 -7.47 5.93
N ILE A 124 5.08 -8.31 6.84
CA ILE A 124 4.84 -7.96 8.23
C ILE A 124 6.17 -8.09 8.94
N LEU A 125 6.72 -6.98 9.40
CA LEU A 125 8.02 -6.96 10.08
C LEU A 125 7.88 -7.44 11.53
N GLU A 126 8.90 -8.11 12.01
CA GLU A 126 8.97 -8.53 13.43
C GLU A 126 9.15 -7.32 14.33
N HIS A 127 9.96 -6.34 13.89
CA HIS A 127 10.21 -5.07 14.57
C HIS A 127 10.10 -3.91 13.58
N CYS A 128 9.64 -2.76 14.06
CA CYS A 128 9.68 -1.54 13.28
C CYS A 128 11.13 -1.06 13.11
N PRO A 129 11.58 -0.71 11.89
CA PRO A 129 12.94 -0.20 11.67
C PRO A 129 13.25 1.09 12.46
N PHE A 130 12.24 1.86 12.84
CA PHE A 130 12.40 3.13 13.54
C PHE A 130 12.32 3.02 15.06
N ASP A 131 11.77 1.91 15.60
CA ASP A 131 11.64 1.70 17.04
C ASP A 131 11.45 0.20 17.30
N GLU A 132 12.42 -0.43 17.96
CA GLU A 132 12.43 -1.86 18.28
C GLU A 132 11.32 -2.28 19.24
N ASN A 133 10.72 -1.34 19.98
CA ASN A 133 9.59 -1.62 20.87
C ASN A 133 8.27 -1.81 20.10
N HIS A 134 8.22 -1.39 18.84
CA HIS A 134 7.09 -1.62 17.97
C HIS A 134 7.17 -3.02 17.36
N THR A 135 6.54 -4.00 18.04
CA THR A 135 6.64 -5.42 17.73
C THR A 135 5.30 -6.01 17.29
N GLY A 136 5.32 -7.27 16.89
CA GLY A 136 4.12 -7.99 16.52
C GLY A 136 3.73 -7.77 15.05
N LYS A 137 2.56 -7.15 14.80
CA LYS A 137 2.08 -6.84 13.45
C LYS A 137 2.02 -5.33 13.18
N ASP A 138 2.77 -4.56 13.96
CA ASP A 138 2.64 -3.11 14.01
C ASP A 138 3.29 -2.39 12.83
N ALA A 139 4.30 -2.99 12.21
CA ALA A 139 5.00 -2.43 11.07
C ALA A 139 4.95 -3.37 9.86
N CYS A 140 4.72 -2.81 8.69
CA CYS A 140 4.69 -3.59 7.46
C CYS A 140 5.18 -2.80 6.24
N ILE A 141 5.74 -3.55 5.28
CA ILE A 141 6.11 -3.06 3.96
C ILE A 141 5.17 -3.71 2.94
N PHE A 142 4.79 -2.97 1.92
CA PHE A 142 3.89 -3.43 0.86
C PHE A 142 4.61 -3.35 -0.48
N LYS A 143 4.57 -4.44 -1.25
CA LYS A 143 4.98 -4.46 -2.66
C LYS A 143 3.73 -4.64 -3.50
N MET A 144 3.35 -3.62 -4.24
CA MET A 144 2.20 -3.65 -5.15
C MET A 144 2.53 -4.36 -6.45
N SER A 145 1.53 -4.85 -7.18
CA SER A 145 1.71 -5.51 -8.48
C SER A 145 2.36 -4.63 -9.55
N ASN A 146 2.26 -3.31 -9.41
CA ASN A 146 2.93 -2.34 -10.29
C ASN A 146 4.37 -2.03 -9.88
N GLY A 147 4.92 -2.76 -8.89
CA GLY A 147 6.27 -2.56 -8.37
C GLY A 147 6.44 -1.42 -7.36
N ALA A 148 5.36 -0.68 -7.04
CA ALA A 148 5.42 0.34 -6.00
C ALA A 148 5.57 -0.30 -4.63
N ILE A 149 6.42 0.32 -3.78
CA ILE A 149 6.68 -0.15 -2.42
C ILE A 149 6.26 0.95 -1.44
N GLY A 150 5.57 0.57 -0.38
CA GLY A 150 5.15 1.45 0.70
C GLY A 150 5.53 0.88 2.06
N PHE A 151 5.62 1.72 3.08
CA PHE A 151 5.84 1.34 4.47
C PHE A 151 4.74 1.95 5.34
N HIS A 152 4.37 1.24 6.40
CA HIS A 152 3.48 1.76 7.43
C HIS A 152 3.79 1.13 8.79
N CYS A 153 3.73 1.95 9.84
CA CYS A 153 3.73 1.53 11.23
C CYS A 153 2.54 2.15 11.95
N PHE A 154 1.85 1.39 12.80
CA PHE A 154 0.64 1.83 13.52
C PHE A 154 0.87 2.85 14.63
N HIS A 155 2.11 3.00 15.06
CA HIS A 155 2.43 3.92 16.13
C HIS A 155 2.48 5.37 15.64
N ASN A 156 1.94 6.29 16.43
CA ASN A 156 1.91 7.72 16.09
C ASN A 156 3.30 8.30 15.85
N SER A 157 4.32 7.81 16.55
CA SER A 157 5.73 8.22 16.38
C SER A 157 6.31 7.88 15.00
N CYS A 158 5.68 6.95 14.28
CA CYS A 158 6.09 6.50 12.95
C CYS A 158 5.08 6.88 11.85
N ALA A 159 4.03 7.65 12.17
CA ALA A 159 2.91 7.91 11.26
C ALA A 159 3.33 8.59 9.93
N ASP A 160 4.37 9.42 9.98
CA ASP A 160 4.89 10.15 8.82
C ASP A 160 6.04 9.42 8.10
N ARG A 161 6.40 8.22 8.56
CA ARG A 161 7.50 7.45 7.96
C ARG A 161 7.06 6.77 6.67
N THR A 162 7.92 6.84 5.67
CA THR A 162 7.69 6.29 4.33
C THR A 162 8.67 5.15 4.03
N TRP A 163 8.44 4.43 2.93
CA TRP A 163 9.42 3.48 2.42
C TRP A 163 10.78 4.12 2.10
N GLN A 164 10.78 5.37 1.62
CA GLN A 164 12.03 6.10 1.35
C GLN A 164 12.84 6.31 2.61
N ASP A 165 12.17 6.59 3.75
CA ASP A 165 12.85 6.75 5.03
C ASP A 165 13.44 5.43 5.51
N VAL A 166 12.70 4.32 5.38
CA VAL A 166 13.23 2.97 5.67
C VAL A 166 14.47 2.70 4.83
N ARG A 167 14.38 2.93 3.52
CA ARG A 167 15.50 2.66 2.62
C ARG A 167 16.72 3.51 2.92
N ARG A 168 16.55 4.80 3.23
CA ARG A 168 17.66 5.70 3.60
C ARG A 168 18.37 5.32 4.89
N MET A 169 17.71 4.60 5.80
CA MET A 169 18.38 4.12 7.02
C MET A 169 19.50 3.12 6.69
N PHE A 170 19.31 2.30 5.68
CA PHE A 170 20.26 1.27 5.27
C PHE A 170 21.13 1.70 4.08
N GLU A 171 20.57 2.52 3.20
CA GLU A 171 21.22 3.06 2.01
C GLU A 171 21.05 4.59 1.98
N PRO A 172 21.88 5.37 2.70
CA PRO A 172 21.71 6.83 2.79
C PRO A 172 21.64 7.53 1.43
N ASP A 173 22.41 7.04 0.47
CA ASP A 173 22.54 7.62 -0.88
C ASP A 173 21.53 7.03 -1.90
N ALA A 174 20.57 6.20 -1.45
CA ALA A 174 19.68 5.47 -2.35
C ALA A 174 18.91 6.36 -3.33
N TYR A 175 18.63 7.60 -2.94
CA TYR A 175 17.85 8.58 -3.70
C TYR A 175 18.68 9.80 -4.13
N ASP A 176 19.94 9.90 -3.73
CA ASP A 176 20.82 11.07 -3.98
C ASP A 176 21.52 11.01 -5.34
N ARG A 177 21.19 10.03 -6.17
CA ARG A 177 21.71 9.98 -7.54
C ARG A 177 21.22 11.23 -8.27
N GLN A 178 22.04 12.27 -8.23
CA GLN A 178 21.96 13.35 -9.20
C GLN A 178 21.94 12.69 -10.58
N TYR A 179 20.88 12.96 -11.32
CA TYR A 179 20.75 12.57 -12.71
C TYR A 179 21.85 13.34 -13.46
N VAL A 180 23.05 12.78 -13.54
CA VAL A 180 24.06 13.24 -14.49
C VAL A 180 23.45 12.92 -15.85
N ARG A 181 22.80 13.90 -16.42
CA ARG A 181 22.37 13.89 -17.81
C ARG A 181 23.65 13.75 -18.62
N GLU A 182 24.05 12.50 -18.90
CA GLU A 182 25.07 12.29 -19.92
C GLU A 182 24.55 13.00 -21.17
N GLU A 183 25.17 14.11 -21.49
CA GLU A 183 24.96 14.76 -22.77
C GLU A 183 25.20 13.68 -23.80
N ARG A 184 24.14 13.30 -24.51
CA ARG A 184 24.24 12.33 -25.61
C ARG A 184 25.36 12.82 -26.51
N ARG A 185 26.48 12.14 -26.52
CA ARG A 185 27.55 12.41 -27.48
C ARG A 185 26.93 12.36 -28.86
N PRO A 186 27.06 13.40 -29.67
CA PRO A 186 26.49 13.41 -31.01
C PRO A 186 26.96 12.16 -31.74
N ASN A 187 26.02 11.41 -32.31
CA ASN A 187 26.37 10.24 -33.10
C ASN A 187 26.96 10.70 -34.43
N TYR A 188 28.28 10.89 -34.48
CA TYR A 188 29.03 11.29 -35.69
C TYR A 188 28.99 10.24 -36.81
N GLN A 189 28.42 9.07 -36.59
CA GLN A 189 28.32 8.03 -37.63
C GLN A 189 27.03 8.11 -38.45
N ASN A 190 26.12 9.05 -38.13
CA ASN A 190 24.92 9.26 -38.93
C ASN A 190 25.21 10.31 -40.02
N PRO A 191 25.26 9.93 -41.31
CA PRO A 191 25.60 10.86 -42.43
C PRO A 191 24.53 11.95 -42.62
N ASN A 192 23.38 11.87 -41.98
CA ASN A 192 22.28 12.85 -42.02
C ASN A 192 22.25 13.79 -40.80
N TYR A 193 23.28 13.79 -39.95
CA TYR A 193 23.32 14.67 -38.79
C TYR A 193 23.80 16.06 -39.17
N VAL A 194 22.88 17.01 -39.27
CA VAL A 194 23.18 18.42 -39.52
C VAL A 194 23.26 19.16 -38.18
N VAL A 195 24.42 19.73 -37.88
CA VAL A 195 24.61 20.61 -36.70
C VAL A 195 24.13 22.01 -37.07
N GLU A 196 22.96 22.43 -36.61
CA GLU A 196 22.56 23.83 -36.65
C GLU A 196 23.45 24.64 -35.68
N LYS A 197 24.35 25.43 -36.21
CA LYS A 197 25.08 26.44 -35.43
C LYS A 197 24.13 27.53 -35.01
N LYS A 198 23.77 27.61 -33.72
CA LYS A 198 23.14 28.80 -33.15
C LYS A 198 24.13 29.97 -33.27
N THR A 199 23.82 30.91 -34.14
CA THR A 199 24.46 32.21 -34.22
C THR A 199 24.06 33.01 -32.98
N GLU A 200 25.04 33.31 -32.12
CA GLU A 200 24.85 34.28 -31.03
C GLU A 200 24.68 35.66 -31.65
N ILE A 201 23.47 36.23 -31.49
CA ILE A 201 23.23 37.65 -31.78
C ILE A 201 23.72 38.42 -30.54
N LYS A 202 24.88 39.05 -30.64
CA LYS A 202 25.31 40.09 -29.70
C LYS A 202 24.49 41.36 -30.01
N MET A 203 23.69 41.80 -29.03
CA MET A 203 23.27 43.20 -28.89
C MET A 203 24.21 43.90 -27.92
#